data_354c23dc548b8bc2e7fd1b161b57bc62
#
_entry.id   354c23dc548b8bc2e7fd1b161b57bc62
#
_cell.length_a   1.000
_cell.length_b   1.000
_cell.length_c   1.000
_cell.angle_alpha   90.00
_cell.angle_beta   90.00
_cell.angle_gamma   90.00
#
_symmetry.space_group_name_H-M   'P 1'
#
loop_
_entity.id
_entity.type
_entity.pdbx_description
1 polymer ?
#
loop_
_entity_poly.entity_id
_entity_poly.type
_entity_poly.pdbx_seq_one_letter_code
_entity_poly.pdbx_strand_id
1 'polypeptide(L)'
;MPFYAQHIKAARLQLQKNDPVMKRIIKLVGPFHAKTKRDRFGTLVSSIVSQQISVAAARTINTRLLEATSSSVENPKFTPEGILEFDVDGLREFG
;
A
#
# COMPACT_ATOMS: atom_id res chain seq x y z
N MET A 1 -12.86 8.61 -4.47
CA MET A 1 -13.67 9.47 -3.58
C MET A 1 -13.67 10.90 -4.08
N PRO A 2 -14.85 11.53 -4.23
CA PRO A 2 -14.94 12.92 -4.69
C PRO A 2 -14.14 13.90 -3.82
N PHE A 3 -14.09 13.62 -2.53
CA PHE A 3 -13.36 14.42 -1.55
C PHE A 3 -11.87 14.57 -1.90
N TYR A 4 -11.22 13.47 -2.25
CA TYR A 4 -9.79 13.50 -2.59
C TYR A 4 -9.51 14.21 -3.91
N ALA A 5 -10.37 14.04 -4.89
CA ALA A 5 -10.16 14.63 -6.22
C ALA A 5 -10.10 16.15 -6.16
N GLN A 6 -10.99 16.78 -5.40
CA GLN A 6 -11.03 18.25 -5.22
C GLN A 6 -9.79 18.76 -4.49
N HIS A 7 -9.38 18.07 -3.42
CA HIS A 7 -8.20 18.48 -2.65
C HIS A 7 -6.92 18.31 -3.43
N ILE A 8 -6.78 17.23 -4.20
CA ILE A 8 -5.60 16.98 -5.03
C ILE A 8 -5.49 18.05 -6.11
N LYS A 9 -6.58 18.40 -6.77
CA LYS A 9 -6.59 19.46 -7.79
C LYS A 9 -6.21 20.81 -7.19
N ALA A 10 -6.78 21.18 -6.06
CA ALA A 10 -6.46 22.44 -5.38
C ALA A 10 -5.00 22.50 -4.92
N ALA A 11 -4.50 21.41 -4.34
CA ALA A 11 -3.11 21.30 -3.90
C ALA A 11 -2.15 21.42 -5.09
N ARG A 12 -2.44 20.74 -6.19
CA ARG A 12 -1.63 20.80 -7.40
C ARG A 12 -1.54 22.21 -7.95
N LEU A 13 -2.68 22.91 -8.06
CA LEU A 13 -2.71 24.28 -8.56
C LEU A 13 -1.93 25.23 -7.65
N GLN A 14 -2.03 25.06 -6.35
CA GLN A 14 -1.31 25.88 -5.39
C GLN A 14 0.21 25.63 -5.45
N LEU A 15 0.62 24.37 -5.58
CA LEU A 15 2.04 24.02 -5.75
C LEU A 15 2.61 24.62 -7.03
N GLN A 16 1.87 24.55 -8.13
CA GLN A 16 2.30 25.12 -9.41
C GLN A 16 2.43 26.64 -9.33
N LYS A 17 1.55 27.30 -8.58
CA LYS A 17 1.55 28.74 -8.42
C LYS A 17 2.70 29.25 -7.57
N ASN A 18 3.05 28.50 -6.50
CA ASN A 18 3.97 28.95 -5.47
C ASN A 18 5.41 28.43 -5.67
N ASP A 19 5.60 27.41 -6.50
CA ASP A 19 6.91 26.77 -6.68
C ASP A 19 7.18 26.47 -8.16
N PRO A 20 8.10 27.21 -8.81
CA PRO A 20 8.44 26.97 -10.22
C PRO A 20 9.00 25.60 -10.50
N VAL A 21 9.74 25.00 -9.55
CA VAL A 21 10.29 23.64 -9.70
C VAL A 21 9.16 22.61 -9.67
N MET A 22 8.23 22.74 -8.76
CA MET A 22 7.07 21.86 -8.68
C MET A 22 6.20 21.99 -9.93
N LYS A 23 6.02 23.21 -10.44
CA LYS A 23 5.29 23.44 -11.67
C LYS A 23 5.90 22.65 -12.84
N ARG A 24 7.23 22.67 -12.95
CA ARG A 24 7.96 21.95 -13.98
C ARG A 24 7.80 20.42 -13.83
N ILE A 25 7.94 19.91 -12.62
CA ILE A 25 7.80 18.49 -12.32
C ILE A 25 6.37 18.01 -12.65
N ILE A 26 5.36 18.75 -12.23
CA ILE A 26 3.96 18.40 -12.47
C ILE A 26 3.65 18.36 -13.97
N LYS A 27 4.19 19.28 -14.75
CA LYS A 27 4.04 19.27 -16.20
C LYS A 27 4.68 18.04 -16.86
N LEU A 28 5.84 17.62 -16.34
CA LEU A 28 6.56 16.46 -16.91
C LEU A 28 5.91 15.13 -16.52
N VAL A 29 5.43 15.01 -15.30
CA VAL A 29 4.86 13.76 -14.77
C VAL A 29 3.38 13.59 -15.16
N GLY A 30 2.65 14.68 -15.30
CA GLY A 30 1.23 14.66 -15.59
C GLY A 30 0.35 14.58 -14.35
N PRO A 31 -0.95 14.28 -14.52
CA PRO A 31 -1.91 14.27 -13.41
C PRO A 31 -1.57 13.22 -12.37
N PHE A 32 -1.82 13.57 -11.11
CA PHE A 32 -1.67 12.64 -9.99
C PHE A 32 -2.97 11.86 -9.78
N HIS A 33 -2.86 10.54 -9.78
CA HIS A 33 -3.99 9.64 -9.55
C HIS A 33 -3.71 8.79 -8.30
N ALA A 34 -4.35 9.15 -7.21
CA ALA A 34 -4.32 8.34 -6.00
C ALA A 34 -5.52 7.40 -6.00
N LYS A 35 -5.27 6.12 -5.79
CA LYS A 35 -6.32 5.12 -5.61
C LYS A 35 -6.34 4.65 -4.16
N THR A 36 -7.52 4.67 -3.56
CA THR A 36 -7.71 4.13 -2.23
C THR A 36 -7.98 2.62 -2.34
N LYS A 37 -7.22 1.82 -1.59
CA LYS A 37 -7.47 0.38 -1.51
C LYS A 37 -8.64 0.13 -0.56
N ARG A 38 -9.56 -0.74 -0.97
CA ARG A 38 -10.73 -1.11 -0.16
C ARG A 38 -10.37 -2.11 0.95
N ASP A 39 -9.38 -2.96 0.71
CA ASP A 39 -8.91 -3.93 1.69
C ASP A 39 -8.02 -3.25 2.74
N ARG A 40 -8.65 -2.74 3.78
CA ARG A 40 -7.97 -1.99 4.84
C ARG A 40 -7.06 -2.87 5.69
N PHE A 41 -7.51 -4.06 6.04
CA PHE A 41 -6.71 -4.99 6.84
C PHE A 41 -5.50 -5.48 6.05
N GLY A 42 -5.69 -5.91 4.81
CA GLY A 42 -4.60 -6.34 3.93
C GLY A 42 -3.57 -5.22 3.69
N THR A 43 -4.04 -3.99 3.53
CA THR A 43 -3.15 -2.83 3.39
C THR A 43 -2.33 -2.59 4.64
N LEU A 44 -2.93 -2.73 5.82
CA LEU A 44 -2.22 -2.60 7.10
C LEU A 44 -1.14 -3.67 7.25
N VAL A 45 -1.47 -4.94 7.00
CA VAL A 45 -0.52 -6.05 7.07
C VAL A 45 0.64 -5.82 6.10
N SER A 46 0.35 -5.50 4.85
CA SER A 46 1.39 -5.25 3.84
C SER A 46 2.27 -4.05 4.20
N SER A 47 1.71 -3.02 4.80
CA SER A 47 2.46 -1.85 5.25
C SER A 47 3.42 -2.18 6.37
N ILE A 48 2.99 -3.00 7.34
CA ILE A 48 3.84 -3.45 8.44
C ILE A 48 4.98 -4.34 7.92
N VAL A 49 4.67 -5.29 7.05
CA VAL A 49 5.67 -6.19 6.46
C VAL A 49 6.72 -5.41 5.68
N SER A 50 6.32 -4.32 5.03
CA SER A 50 7.22 -3.53 4.17
C SER A 50 8.15 -2.58 4.93
N GLN A 51 7.98 -2.44 6.25
CA GLN A 51 8.80 -1.51 7.03
C GLN A 51 10.26 -1.95 7.09
N GLN A 52 11.16 -1.01 6.83
CA GLN A 52 12.62 -1.16 6.99
C GLN A 52 13.26 -2.26 6.12
N ILE A 53 12.60 -2.71 5.06
CA ILE A 53 13.16 -3.67 4.12
C ILE A 53 12.94 -3.22 2.68
N SER A 54 13.65 -3.86 1.74
CA SER A 54 13.50 -3.55 0.33
C SER A 54 12.13 -3.98 -0.21
N VAL A 55 11.72 -3.38 -1.31
CA VAL A 55 10.46 -3.73 -2.00
C VAL A 55 10.45 -5.21 -2.40
N ALA A 56 11.58 -5.72 -2.90
CA ALA A 56 11.71 -7.12 -3.31
C ALA A 56 11.55 -8.08 -2.12
N ALA A 57 12.20 -7.79 -1.00
CA ALA A 57 12.09 -8.60 0.22
C ALA A 57 10.66 -8.55 0.78
N ALA A 58 10.04 -7.37 0.82
CA ALA A 58 8.66 -7.21 1.27
C ALA A 58 7.68 -8.01 0.42
N ARG A 59 7.87 -8.00 -0.90
CA ARG A 59 7.03 -8.77 -1.82
C ARG A 59 7.12 -10.27 -1.56
N THR A 60 8.31 -10.78 -1.34
CA THR A 60 8.53 -12.20 -1.05
C THR A 60 7.86 -12.60 0.25
N ILE A 61 8.06 -11.84 1.31
CA ILE A 61 7.45 -12.10 2.63
C ILE A 61 5.93 -12.03 2.55
N ASN A 62 5.40 -10.98 1.91
CA ASN A 62 3.96 -10.82 1.73
C ASN A 62 3.33 -12.01 1.00
N THR A 63 3.95 -12.46 -0.08
CA THR A 63 3.46 -13.60 -0.85
C THR A 63 3.42 -14.87 -0.01
N ARG A 64 4.50 -15.16 0.71
CA ARG A 64 4.57 -16.33 1.59
C ARG A 64 3.51 -16.29 2.69
N LEU A 65 3.37 -15.14 3.34
CA LEU A 65 2.41 -14.96 4.41
C LEU A 65 0.97 -15.09 3.88
N LEU A 66 0.69 -14.48 2.75
CA LEU A 66 -0.63 -14.54 2.12
C LEU A 66 -1.03 -15.96 1.74
N GLU A 67 -0.11 -16.71 1.13
CA GLU A 67 -0.35 -18.11 0.76
C GLU A 67 -0.62 -18.99 1.97
N ALA A 68 0.08 -18.74 3.08
CA ALA A 68 -0.07 -19.52 4.30
C ALA A 68 -1.33 -19.19 5.10
N THR A 69 -1.83 -17.95 5.01
CA THR A 69 -2.92 -17.46 5.86
C THR A 69 -4.25 -17.31 5.13
N SER A 70 -4.24 -17.25 3.81
CA SER A 70 -5.47 -17.08 3.03
C SER A 70 -6.24 -18.38 2.91
N SER A 71 -7.55 -18.34 3.11
CA SER A 71 -8.44 -19.49 2.92
C SER A 71 -8.91 -19.65 1.48
N SER A 72 -8.67 -18.64 0.61
CA SER A 72 -9.10 -18.67 -0.79
C SER A 72 -7.88 -18.71 -1.71
N VAL A 73 -7.83 -19.70 -2.60
CA VAL A 73 -6.78 -19.81 -3.62
C VAL A 73 -7.05 -18.87 -4.79
N GLU A 74 -8.30 -18.68 -5.16
CA GLU A 74 -8.68 -17.86 -6.31
C GLU A 74 -8.59 -16.37 -6.04
N ASN A 75 -8.89 -15.96 -4.80
CA ASN A 75 -8.89 -14.56 -4.40
C ASN A 75 -8.20 -14.42 -3.04
N PRO A 76 -6.86 -14.59 -2.98
CA PRO A 76 -6.14 -14.59 -1.71
C PRO A 76 -6.24 -13.23 -1.03
N LYS A 77 -6.49 -13.26 0.29
CA LYS A 77 -6.72 -12.06 1.08
C LYS A 77 -6.27 -12.31 2.52
N PHE A 78 -5.62 -11.32 3.11
CA PHE A 78 -5.30 -11.36 4.54
C PHE A 78 -6.57 -11.23 5.38
N THR A 79 -6.69 -12.06 6.41
CA THR A 79 -7.76 -11.97 7.40
C THR A 79 -7.16 -11.99 8.80
N PRO A 80 -7.78 -11.29 9.77
CA PRO A 80 -7.33 -11.36 11.16
C PRO A 80 -7.29 -12.80 11.69
N GLU A 81 -8.29 -13.60 11.35
CA GLU A 81 -8.40 -15.00 11.76
C GLU A 81 -7.24 -15.83 11.24
N GLY A 82 -6.88 -15.66 9.97
CA GLY A 82 -5.76 -16.37 9.35
C GLY A 82 -4.42 -16.03 10.01
N ILE A 83 -4.20 -14.76 10.32
CA ILE A 83 -2.98 -14.31 11.01
C ILE A 83 -2.93 -14.87 12.44
N LEU A 84 -4.07 -14.89 13.15
CA LEU A 84 -4.15 -15.37 14.53
C LEU A 84 -3.91 -16.88 14.69
N GLU A 85 -3.95 -17.65 13.61
CA GLU A 85 -3.59 -19.07 13.64
C GLU A 85 -2.10 -19.29 13.91
N PHE A 86 -1.27 -18.26 13.73
CA PHE A 86 0.18 -18.33 13.98
C PHE A 86 0.53 -17.57 15.25
N ASP A 87 1.47 -18.13 16.02
CA ASP A 87 2.10 -17.38 17.11
C ASP A 87 3.24 -16.51 16.56
N VAL A 88 3.90 -15.77 17.45
CA VAL A 88 5.00 -14.86 17.03
C VAL A 88 6.14 -15.63 16.36
N ASP A 89 6.51 -16.79 16.89
CA ASP A 89 7.60 -17.59 16.33
C ASP A 89 7.20 -18.16 14.96
N GLY A 90 5.97 -18.61 14.79
CA GLY A 90 5.45 -19.07 13.52
C GLY A 90 5.46 -17.97 12.46
N LEU A 91 5.10 -16.74 12.82
CA LEU A 91 5.13 -15.60 11.90
C LEU A 91 6.56 -15.24 11.49
N ARG A 92 7.53 -15.36 12.39
CA ARG A 92 8.94 -15.10 12.08
C ARG A 92 9.53 -16.02 11.01
N GLU A 93 8.97 -17.20 10.82
CA GLU A 93 9.43 -18.15 9.80
C GLU A 93 9.22 -17.65 8.38
N PHE A 94 8.34 -16.67 8.17
CA PHE A 94 8.12 -16.10 6.84
C PHE A 94 9.17 -15.06 6.43
N GLY A 95 9.96 -14.58 7.37
CA GLY A 95 11.03 -13.64 7.08
C GLY A 95 11.25 -12.55 8.12
#